data_37327be3dfc63a74f636ecef28838aca
#
_entry.id   37327be3dfc63a74f636ecef28838aca
#
_cell.length_a   1.000
_cell.length_b   1.000
_cell.length_c   1.000
_cell.angle_alpha   90.00
_cell.angle_beta   90.00
_cell.angle_gamma   90.00
#
_symmetry.space_group_name_H-M   'P 1'
#
loop_
_entity.id
_entity.type
_entity.pdbx_description
1 polymer ?
#
loop_
_entity_poly.entity_id
_entity_poly.type
_entity_poly.pdbx_seq_one_letter_code
_entity_poly.pdbx_strand_id
1 'polypeptide(L)'
;MVNTRPIAAIDIGTNSVHLLVARPIDGGPPEVLTTEKAPIRLGSGSHDMKRLDPDAMSRAVDALDRFRQIAEAHNAEIVAVATSAVREAEDRSSFLKRVRDEAQIDVGVISGVEEARLIHLGALGSVPAADRRHLVIDIGGGSTEIVVGEGTTAILARSLKVGHIRLTNRFFPGGRIESDQVRACRRFVKAFIAPVAREVRERGFDVAIGCSGTIENLALMAADRSGNPARTVDNLALTRGALSDLADDITSRLEPDDRVDIRCLDPHRVDVIVAGAILLRELCKAFDILELVVSAGALREGVVLDR
;
A
#
# COMPACT_ATOMS: atom_id res chain seq x y z
N MET A 1 11.76 -21.65 -21.70
CA MET A 1 12.16 -22.24 -20.39
C MET A 1 11.84 -21.19 -19.36
N VAL A 2 10.98 -21.51 -18.40
CA VAL A 2 10.66 -20.62 -17.29
C VAL A 2 11.92 -20.33 -16.51
N ASN A 3 12.15 -19.07 -16.17
CA ASN A 3 13.24 -18.71 -15.28
C ASN A 3 12.94 -19.31 -13.90
N THR A 4 13.55 -20.44 -13.56
CA THR A 4 13.35 -21.14 -12.29
C THR A 4 14.10 -20.49 -11.13
N ARG A 5 14.88 -19.44 -11.42
CA ARG A 5 15.63 -18.70 -10.40
C ARG A 5 14.69 -17.87 -9.54
N PRO A 6 14.77 -17.93 -8.20
CA PRO A 6 13.98 -17.07 -7.34
C PRO A 6 14.26 -15.59 -7.60
N ILE A 7 13.25 -14.76 -7.40
CA ILE A 7 13.33 -13.30 -7.47
C ILE A 7 13.13 -12.76 -6.05
N ALA A 8 14.02 -11.86 -5.65
CA ALA A 8 13.92 -11.07 -4.43
C ALA A 8 13.38 -9.67 -4.80
N ALA A 9 12.06 -9.53 -4.76
CA ALA A 9 11.40 -8.26 -4.99
C ALA A 9 11.46 -7.40 -3.73
N ILE A 10 12.12 -6.25 -3.81
CA ILE A 10 12.24 -5.29 -2.71
C ILE A 10 11.45 -4.05 -3.06
N ASP A 11 10.48 -3.69 -2.20
CA ASP A 11 9.69 -2.47 -2.27
C ASP A 11 10.16 -1.49 -1.19
N ILE A 12 10.68 -0.34 -1.62
CA ILE A 12 11.07 0.76 -0.74
C ILE A 12 9.94 1.80 -0.73
N GLY A 13 9.01 1.58 0.20
CA GLY A 13 7.83 2.42 0.38
C GLY A 13 8.04 3.61 1.32
N THR A 14 7.00 4.41 1.47
CA THR A 14 6.99 5.58 2.37
C THR A 14 7.01 5.18 3.84
N ASN A 15 6.31 4.11 4.22
CA ASN A 15 6.16 3.66 5.61
C ASN A 15 7.14 2.55 5.98
N SER A 16 7.38 1.63 5.09
CA SER A 16 8.16 0.42 5.32
C SER A 16 8.90 -0.02 4.07
N VAL A 17 9.96 -0.80 4.27
CA VAL A 17 10.64 -1.56 3.22
C VAL A 17 10.21 -3.01 3.35
N HIS A 18 9.89 -3.64 2.24
CA HIS A 18 9.42 -5.02 2.19
C HIS A 18 10.29 -5.86 1.25
N LEU A 19 10.51 -7.10 1.63
CA LEU A 19 11.14 -8.13 0.79
C LEU A 19 10.11 -9.25 0.55
N LEU A 20 10.05 -9.70 -0.70
CA LEU A 20 9.43 -10.96 -1.09
C LEU A 20 10.48 -11.76 -1.88
N VAL A 21 10.85 -12.93 -1.41
CA VAL A 21 11.60 -13.90 -2.21
C VAL A 21 10.63 -14.94 -2.71
N ALA A 22 10.45 -15.04 -4.01
CA ALA A 22 9.50 -15.96 -4.61
C ALA A 22 10.05 -16.55 -5.91
N ARG A 23 9.53 -17.74 -6.28
CA ARG A 23 9.82 -18.38 -7.56
C ARG A 23 8.61 -18.20 -8.49
N PRO A 24 8.80 -17.65 -9.70
CA PRO A 24 7.73 -17.57 -10.69
C PRO A 24 7.22 -18.98 -11.02
N ILE A 25 5.88 -19.12 -11.14
CA ILE A 25 5.21 -20.34 -11.59
C ILE A 25 4.39 -20.01 -12.83
N ASP A 26 4.48 -20.85 -13.87
CA ASP A 26 3.69 -20.67 -15.08
C ASP A 26 2.19 -20.74 -14.80
N GLY A 27 1.48 -19.65 -15.15
CA GLY A 27 0.02 -19.60 -15.11
C GLY A 27 -0.59 -19.58 -13.71
N GLY A 28 0.22 -19.34 -12.65
CA GLY A 28 -0.25 -19.30 -11.27
C GLY A 28 0.42 -18.21 -10.41
N PRO A 29 -0.02 -18.06 -9.18
CA PRO A 29 0.67 -17.18 -8.23
C PRO A 29 2.10 -17.69 -7.97
N PRO A 30 3.06 -16.80 -7.71
CA PRO A 30 4.44 -17.19 -7.42
C PRO A 30 4.53 -18.01 -6.12
N GLU A 31 5.44 -19.00 -6.10
CA GLU A 31 5.78 -19.74 -4.89
C GLU A 31 6.57 -18.85 -3.93
N VAL A 32 5.95 -18.46 -2.83
CA VAL A 32 6.60 -17.63 -1.80
C VAL A 32 7.59 -18.47 -1.00
N LEU A 33 8.87 -18.08 -1.00
CA LEU A 33 9.94 -18.73 -0.24
C LEU A 33 10.15 -18.04 1.11
N THR A 34 10.16 -16.71 1.14
CA THR A 34 10.22 -15.92 2.36
C THR A 34 9.74 -14.49 2.14
N THR A 35 9.30 -13.85 3.21
CA THR A 35 8.93 -12.43 3.25
C THR A 35 9.54 -11.76 4.47
N GLU A 36 9.97 -10.51 4.30
CA GLU A 36 10.43 -9.67 5.39
C GLU A 36 9.84 -8.27 5.29
N LYS A 37 9.68 -7.62 6.44
CA LYS A 37 9.18 -6.25 6.54
C LYS A 37 9.95 -5.46 7.58
N ALA A 38 10.38 -4.25 7.22
CA ALA A 38 11.02 -3.31 8.13
C ALA A 38 10.23 -1.99 8.15
N PRO A 39 9.67 -1.58 9.30
CA PRO A 39 9.03 -0.27 9.45
C PRO A 39 10.11 0.82 9.49
N ILE A 40 10.15 1.70 8.49
CA ILE A 40 11.23 2.68 8.30
C ILE A 40 10.73 4.12 8.45
N ARG A 41 9.54 4.43 7.88
CA ARG A 41 8.92 5.77 7.87
C ARG A 41 9.77 6.82 7.15
N LEU A 42 10.27 6.51 5.94
CA LEU A 42 11.04 7.46 5.11
C LEU A 42 10.30 8.79 4.88
N GLY A 43 8.96 8.76 4.81
CA GLY A 43 8.13 9.94 4.59
C GLY A 43 7.96 10.86 5.80
N SER A 44 8.60 10.62 6.94
CA SER A 44 8.48 11.46 8.15
C SER A 44 9.40 12.69 8.16
N GLY A 45 10.34 12.80 7.22
CA GLY A 45 11.39 13.82 7.23
C GLY A 45 10.91 15.26 6.96
N SER A 46 9.74 15.44 6.32
CA SER A 46 9.13 16.75 6.13
C SER A 46 7.62 16.66 5.95
N HIS A 47 6.91 17.73 6.29
CA HIS A 47 5.45 17.80 6.19
C HIS A 47 4.94 17.56 4.75
N ASP A 48 5.68 18.00 3.76
CA ASP A 48 5.36 17.84 2.33
C ASP A 48 6.01 16.61 1.68
N MET A 49 6.76 15.82 2.46
CA MET A 49 7.50 14.62 2.03
C MET A 49 8.58 14.88 0.96
N LYS A 50 9.10 16.11 0.89
CA LYS A 50 10.17 16.47 -0.06
C LYS A 50 11.57 16.14 0.43
N ARG A 51 11.72 15.80 1.70
CA ARG A 51 12.97 15.33 2.30
C ARG A 51 12.76 14.03 3.03
N LEU A 52 13.69 13.13 2.88
CA LEU A 52 13.71 11.87 3.62
C LEU A 52 14.25 12.14 5.04
N ASP A 53 13.73 11.41 6.01
CA ASP A 53 14.25 11.45 7.38
C ASP A 53 15.63 10.79 7.44
N PRO A 54 16.68 11.47 7.96
CA PRO A 54 18.03 10.91 7.96
C PRO A 54 18.19 9.62 8.78
N ASP A 55 17.51 9.52 9.91
CA ASP A 55 17.52 8.30 10.74
C ASP A 55 16.78 7.17 10.04
N ALA A 56 15.67 7.50 9.36
CA ALA A 56 14.94 6.55 8.54
C ALA A 56 15.77 6.07 7.34
N MET A 57 16.56 6.94 6.70
CA MET A 57 17.51 6.52 5.67
C MET A 57 18.50 5.50 6.19
N SER A 58 19.06 5.69 7.39
CA SER A 58 20.01 4.77 8.00
C SER A 58 19.35 3.42 8.28
N ARG A 59 18.17 3.44 8.92
CA ARG A 59 17.38 2.20 9.15
C ARG A 59 17.02 1.48 7.84
N ALA A 60 16.76 2.23 6.77
CA ALA A 60 16.46 1.65 5.47
C ALA A 60 17.68 0.94 4.86
N VAL A 61 18.85 1.55 4.94
CA VAL A 61 20.11 0.94 4.46
C VAL A 61 20.43 -0.34 5.22
N ASP A 62 20.30 -0.33 6.57
CA ASP A 62 20.52 -1.52 7.41
C ASP A 62 19.53 -2.65 7.06
N ALA A 63 18.27 -2.30 6.80
CA ALA A 63 17.25 -3.27 6.40
C ALA A 63 17.54 -3.85 5.00
N LEU A 64 17.96 -3.01 4.07
CA LEU A 64 18.31 -3.41 2.71
C LEU A 64 19.52 -4.33 2.66
N ASP A 65 20.56 -4.10 3.49
CA ASP A 65 21.70 -5.01 3.59
C ASP A 65 21.26 -6.41 4.10
N ARG A 66 20.40 -6.46 5.12
CA ARG A 66 19.83 -7.73 5.57
C ARG A 66 19.03 -8.41 4.46
N PHE A 67 18.25 -7.66 3.70
CA PHE A 67 17.44 -8.20 2.60
C PHE A 67 18.31 -8.75 1.46
N ARG A 68 19.45 -8.11 1.18
CA ARG A 68 20.46 -8.63 0.26
C ARG A 68 20.98 -9.98 0.72
N GLN A 69 21.36 -10.10 2.00
CA GLN A 69 21.88 -11.36 2.57
C GLN A 69 20.82 -12.49 2.47
N ILE A 70 19.54 -12.19 2.74
CA ILE A 70 18.45 -13.15 2.56
C ILE A 70 18.30 -13.56 1.08
N ALA A 71 18.34 -12.60 0.17
CA ALA A 71 18.25 -12.88 -1.27
C ALA A 71 19.41 -13.77 -1.75
N GLU A 72 20.63 -13.50 -1.30
CA GLU A 72 21.84 -14.30 -1.58
C GLU A 72 21.72 -15.73 -1.05
N ALA A 73 21.20 -15.90 0.19
CA ALA A 73 20.97 -17.23 0.76
C ALA A 73 19.96 -18.07 -0.05
N HIS A 74 19.02 -17.43 -0.72
CA HIS A 74 18.10 -18.08 -1.65
C HIS A 74 18.59 -18.15 -3.10
N ASN A 75 19.82 -17.68 -3.40
CA ASN A 75 20.33 -17.52 -4.75
C ASN A 75 19.36 -16.75 -5.68
N ALA A 76 18.65 -15.77 -5.11
CA ALA A 76 17.63 -14.98 -5.81
C ALA A 76 18.24 -13.82 -6.61
N GLU A 77 17.57 -13.44 -7.70
CA GLU A 77 17.84 -12.19 -8.40
C GLU A 77 17.18 -11.02 -7.64
N ILE A 78 17.96 -10.01 -7.28
CA ILE A 78 17.41 -8.84 -6.58
C ILE A 78 16.81 -7.85 -7.58
N VAL A 79 15.55 -7.50 -7.36
CA VAL A 79 14.83 -6.44 -8.07
C VAL A 79 14.29 -5.46 -7.04
N ALA A 80 14.96 -4.34 -6.87
CA ALA A 80 14.59 -3.32 -5.90
C ALA A 80 13.95 -2.11 -6.59
N VAL A 81 12.76 -1.73 -6.11
CA VAL A 81 12.02 -0.56 -6.59
C VAL A 81 11.73 0.39 -5.43
N ALA A 82 11.81 1.69 -5.73
CA ALA A 82 11.44 2.74 -4.78
C ALA A 82 10.26 3.56 -5.31
N THR A 83 9.34 3.89 -4.41
CA THR A 83 8.06 4.50 -4.73
C THR A 83 7.92 5.93 -4.21
N SER A 84 6.75 6.36 -3.83
CA SER A 84 6.35 7.75 -3.60
C SER A 84 7.35 8.59 -2.77
N ALA A 85 7.82 8.12 -1.60
CA ALA A 85 8.71 8.93 -0.76
C ALA A 85 10.04 9.23 -1.47
N VAL A 86 10.69 8.21 -2.02
CA VAL A 86 11.98 8.38 -2.72
C VAL A 86 11.78 9.10 -4.05
N ARG A 87 10.69 8.80 -4.77
CA ARG A 87 10.38 9.45 -6.05
C ARG A 87 10.23 10.95 -5.92
N GLU A 88 9.65 11.44 -4.83
CA GLU A 88 9.36 12.86 -4.61
C GLU A 88 10.45 13.60 -3.84
N ALA A 89 11.36 12.90 -3.20
CA ALA A 89 12.42 13.49 -2.39
C ALA A 89 13.45 14.25 -3.23
N GLU A 90 13.80 15.46 -2.80
CA GLU A 90 14.85 16.28 -3.39
C GLU A 90 16.25 15.71 -3.10
N ASP A 91 16.40 15.03 -1.97
CA ASP A 91 17.64 14.38 -1.51
C ASP A 91 17.74 12.89 -1.89
N ARG A 92 16.85 12.40 -2.77
CA ARG A 92 16.83 11.00 -3.21
C ARG A 92 18.17 10.48 -3.73
N SER A 93 18.94 11.32 -4.42
CA SER A 93 20.24 10.91 -4.99
C SER A 93 21.25 10.54 -3.91
N SER A 94 21.24 11.23 -2.77
CA SER A 94 22.05 10.91 -1.61
C SER A 94 21.64 9.57 -1.00
N PHE A 95 20.36 9.33 -0.83
CA PHE A 95 19.82 8.06 -0.34
C PHE A 95 20.19 6.89 -1.25
N LEU A 96 19.94 7.01 -2.56
CA LEU A 96 20.22 5.96 -3.54
C LEU A 96 21.73 5.65 -3.61
N LYS A 97 22.59 6.68 -3.49
CA LYS A 97 24.03 6.49 -3.41
C LYS A 97 24.40 5.69 -2.17
N ARG A 98 23.89 6.03 -0.99
CA ARG A 98 24.11 5.27 0.24
C ARG A 98 23.68 3.81 0.11
N VAL A 99 22.49 3.54 -0.43
CA VAL A 99 22.00 2.17 -0.64
C VAL A 99 22.95 1.37 -1.53
N ARG A 100 23.43 1.98 -2.62
CA ARG A 100 24.40 1.32 -3.52
C ARG A 100 25.72 1.05 -2.83
N ASP A 101 26.28 2.04 -2.13
CA ASP A 101 27.62 1.97 -1.54
C ASP A 101 27.63 1.05 -0.29
N GLU A 102 26.58 1.10 0.56
CA GLU A 102 26.53 0.44 1.86
C GLU A 102 25.80 -0.92 1.80
N ALA A 103 24.66 -0.99 1.10
CA ALA A 103 23.85 -2.22 0.98
C ALA A 103 24.10 -2.98 -0.35
N GLN A 104 24.87 -2.42 -1.29
CA GLN A 104 25.20 -3.03 -2.59
C GLN A 104 23.95 -3.42 -3.41
N ILE A 105 22.89 -2.64 -3.32
CA ILE A 105 21.66 -2.81 -4.09
C ILE A 105 21.48 -1.64 -5.04
N ASP A 106 21.23 -1.95 -6.32
CA ASP A 106 20.77 -0.97 -7.30
C ASP A 106 19.24 -0.84 -7.22
N VAL A 107 18.76 0.38 -6.99
CA VAL A 107 17.34 0.67 -6.81
C VAL A 107 16.80 1.44 -8.00
N GLY A 108 15.76 0.91 -8.63
CA GLY A 108 14.97 1.59 -9.65
C GLY A 108 13.90 2.48 -9.02
N VAL A 109 13.91 3.79 -9.31
CA VAL A 109 12.80 4.66 -8.90
C VAL A 109 11.73 4.60 -9.97
N ILE A 110 10.60 3.96 -9.66
CA ILE A 110 9.51 3.78 -10.63
C ILE A 110 8.53 4.94 -10.64
N SER A 111 7.90 5.19 -11.81
CA SER A 111 6.83 6.16 -11.93
C SER A 111 5.57 5.68 -11.21
N GLY A 112 4.65 6.60 -10.85
CA GLY A 112 3.38 6.20 -10.23
C GLY A 112 2.49 5.36 -11.15
N VAL A 113 2.60 5.52 -12.47
CA VAL A 113 1.85 4.69 -13.44
C VAL A 113 2.45 3.28 -13.49
N GLU A 114 3.77 3.15 -13.43
CA GLU A 114 4.43 1.86 -13.37
C GLU A 114 4.16 1.14 -12.05
N GLU A 115 4.17 1.86 -10.93
CA GLU A 115 3.77 1.36 -9.62
C GLU A 115 2.33 0.79 -9.69
N ALA A 116 1.39 1.55 -10.25
CA ALA A 116 0.00 1.13 -10.43
C ALA A 116 -0.12 -0.12 -11.32
N ARG A 117 0.65 -0.21 -12.41
CA ARG A 117 0.67 -1.38 -13.30
C ARG A 117 1.16 -2.65 -12.57
N LEU A 118 2.23 -2.54 -11.83
CA LEU A 118 2.78 -3.66 -11.07
C LEU A 118 1.83 -4.11 -9.95
N ILE A 119 1.24 -3.16 -9.22
CA ILE A 119 0.22 -3.46 -8.21
C ILE A 119 -0.96 -4.20 -8.82
N HIS A 120 -1.42 -3.78 -10.00
CA HIS A 120 -2.50 -4.45 -10.72
C HIS A 120 -2.17 -5.91 -11.02
N LEU A 121 -0.97 -6.21 -11.54
CA LEU A 121 -0.53 -7.58 -11.79
C LEU A 121 -0.48 -8.41 -10.50
N GLY A 122 0.08 -7.85 -9.42
CA GLY A 122 0.17 -8.53 -8.13
C GLY A 122 -1.20 -8.82 -7.51
N ALA A 123 -2.13 -7.88 -7.60
CA ALA A 123 -3.49 -8.04 -7.09
C ALA A 123 -4.24 -9.18 -7.78
N LEU A 124 -4.09 -9.31 -9.09
CA LEU A 124 -4.71 -10.40 -9.88
C LEU A 124 -4.10 -11.78 -9.58
N GLY A 125 -2.88 -11.84 -9.08
CA GLY A 125 -2.25 -13.09 -8.64
C GLY A 125 -2.94 -13.72 -7.43
N SER A 126 -3.66 -12.92 -6.62
CA SER A 126 -4.33 -13.38 -5.40
C SER A 126 -5.86 -13.42 -5.53
N VAL A 127 -6.45 -12.56 -6.35
CA VAL A 127 -7.92 -12.48 -6.52
C VAL A 127 -8.30 -12.95 -7.92
N PRO A 128 -9.17 -13.97 -8.07
CA PRO A 128 -9.58 -14.49 -9.38
C PRO A 128 -10.60 -13.54 -10.04
N ALA A 129 -10.11 -12.48 -10.67
CA ALA A 129 -10.92 -11.45 -11.30
C ALA A 129 -10.47 -11.13 -12.74
N ALA A 130 -9.57 -11.93 -13.32
CA ALA A 130 -8.99 -11.65 -14.63
C ALA A 130 -10.00 -11.70 -15.79
N ASP A 131 -11.10 -12.45 -15.66
CA ASP A 131 -12.19 -12.56 -16.63
C ASP A 131 -13.27 -11.47 -16.51
N ARG A 132 -13.10 -10.56 -15.55
CA ARG A 132 -14.06 -9.49 -15.23
C ARG A 132 -13.36 -8.14 -15.27
N ARG A 133 -14.11 -7.08 -15.59
CA ARG A 133 -13.58 -5.72 -15.41
C ARG A 133 -13.46 -5.43 -13.92
N HIS A 134 -12.27 -5.01 -13.49
CA HIS A 134 -11.99 -4.82 -12.08
C HIS A 134 -11.35 -3.46 -11.79
N LEU A 135 -11.61 -2.97 -10.59
CA LEU A 135 -10.98 -1.79 -10.02
C LEU A 135 -10.01 -2.24 -8.93
N VAL A 136 -8.73 -1.87 -9.04
CA VAL A 136 -7.73 -2.08 -7.99
C VAL A 136 -7.45 -0.75 -7.29
N ILE A 137 -7.43 -0.77 -5.95
CA ILE A 137 -7.09 0.35 -5.09
C ILE A 137 -5.98 -0.08 -4.14
N ASP A 138 -4.87 0.64 -4.14
CA ASP A 138 -3.79 0.49 -3.16
C ASP A 138 -3.60 1.80 -2.40
N ILE A 139 -3.71 1.76 -1.06
CA ILE A 139 -3.50 2.92 -0.20
C ILE A 139 -2.13 2.81 0.48
N GLY A 140 -1.14 3.43 -0.15
CA GLY A 140 0.20 3.56 0.41
C GLY A 140 0.33 4.72 1.42
N GLY A 141 1.56 4.90 1.92
CA GLY A 141 1.87 6.00 2.85
C GLY A 141 1.80 7.36 2.20
N GLY A 142 2.38 7.51 1.02
CA GLY A 142 2.51 8.79 0.30
C GLY A 142 1.58 8.94 -0.88
N SER A 143 1.16 7.85 -1.51
CA SER A 143 0.31 7.83 -2.70
C SER A 143 -0.83 6.83 -2.56
N THR A 144 -1.76 6.89 -3.50
CA THR A 144 -2.83 5.91 -3.70
C THR A 144 -2.92 5.60 -5.17
N GLU A 145 -2.77 4.34 -5.50
CA GLU A 145 -2.87 3.83 -6.86
C GLU A 145 -4.29 3.35 -7.14
N ILE A 146 -4.78 3.69 -8.35
CA ILE A 146 -6.13 3.36 -8.82
C ILE A 146 -6.00 2.83 -10.24
N VAL A 147 -6.44 1.60 -10.44
CA VAL A 147 -6.38 0.93 -11.73
C VAL A 147 -7.74 0.35 -12.08
N VAL A 148 -8.27 0.68 -13.26
CA VAL A 148 -9.34 -0.10 -13.88
C VAL A 148 -8.71 -1.00 -14.93
N GLY A 149 -8.97 -2.30 -14.86
CA GLY A 149 -8.37 -3.30 -15.75
C GLY A 149 -9.34 -4.33 -16.30
N GLU A 150 -8.94 -4.97 -17.38
CA GLU A 150 -9.53 -6.20 -17.95
C GLU A 150 -8.39 -7.19 -18.21
N GLY A 151 -8.49 -8.41 -17.68
CA GLY A 151 -7.35 -9.32 -17.70
C GLY A 151 -6.13 -8.67 -17.07
N THR A 152 -4.99 -8.82 -17.67
CA THR A 152 -3.74 -8.18 -17.25
C THR A 152 -3.54 -6.77 -17.82
N THR A 153 -4.52 -6.26 -18.59
CA THR A 153 -4.43 -4.95 -19.25
C THR A 153 -5.01 -3.86 -18.35
N ALA A 154 -4.21 -2.87 -18.00
CA ALA A 154 -4.67 -1.67 -17.33
C ALA A 154 -5.32 -0.71 -18.34
N ILE A 155 -6.62 -0.47 -18.23
CA ILE A 155 -7.40 0.48 -19.06
C ILE A 155 -7.24 1.91 -18.51
N LEU A 156 -7.16 2.05 -17.21
CA LEU A 156 -6.89 3.30 -16.48
C LEU A 156 -5.86 3.00 -15.40
N ALA A 157 -4.79 3.78 -15.33
CA ALA A 157 -3.83 3.73 -14.24
C ALA A 157 -3.55 5.14 -13.74
N ARG A 158 -3.74 5.37 -12.46
CA ARG A 158 -3.48 6.66 -11.79
C ARG A 158 -2.76 6.42 -10.47
N SER A 159 -1.80 7.27 -10.18
CA SER A 159 -1.18 7.40 -8.86
C SER A 159 -1.49 8.80 -8.33
N LEU A 160 -2.22 8.85 -7.25
CA LEU A 160 -2.63 10.09 -6.60
C LEU A 160 -1.70 10.40 -5.43
N LYS A 161 -1.22 11.65 -5.34
CA LYS A 161 -0.38 12.12 -4.22
C LYS A 161 -1.21 12.31 -2.95
N VAL A 162 -1.89 11.25 -2.55
CA VAL A 162 -2.69 11.15 -1.32
C VAL A 162 -2.52 9.75 -0.75
N GLY A 163 -1.97 9.66 0.45
CA GLY A 163 -1.73 8.42 1.18
C GLY A 163 -1.91 8.65 2.67
N HIS A 164 -1.96 7.57 3.45
CA HIS A 164 -2.31 7.67 4.87
C HIS A 164 -1.30 8.48 5.69
N ILE A 165 0.02 8.40 5.43
CA ILE A 165 1.03 9.21 6.14
C ILE A 165 0.91 10.67 5.73
N ARG A 166 0.77 10.96 4.44
CA ARG A 166 0.61 12.32 3.94
C ARG A 166 -0.60 13.02 4.55
N LEU A 167 -1.72 12.33 4.65
CA LEU A 167 -2.93 12.86 5.29
C LEU A 167 -2.77 13.02 6.79
N THR A 168 -2.13 12.08 7.47
CA THR A 168 -1.84 12.16 8.91
C THR A 168 -0.97 13.37 9.21
N ASN A 169 0.15 13.54 8.52
CA ASN A 169 1.05 14.68 8.70
C ASN A 169 0.34 16.02 8.47
N ARG A 170 -0.60 16.08 7.53
CA ARG A 170 -1.31 17.31 7.18
C ARG A 170 -2.44 17.66 8.13
N PHE A 171 -3.22 16.68 8.57
CA PHE A 171 -4.47 16.92 9.29
C PHE A 171 -4.44 16.49 10.76
N PHE A 172 -3.55 15.57 11.14
CA PHE A 172 -3.48 14.98 12.47
C PHE A 172 -2.06 15.03 13.06
N PRO A 173 -1.36 16.18 12.99
CA PRO A 173 -0.01 16.28 13.57
C PRO A 173 -0.10 16.08 15.09
N GLY A 174 0.75 15.20 15.63
CA GLY A 174 0.78 14.90 17.08
C GLY A 174 -0.15 13.76 17.52
N GLY A 175 -0.87 13.11 16.61
CA GLY A 175 -1.63 11.89 16.87
C GLY A 175 -3.02 12.08 17.48
N ARG A 176 -3.24 13.12 18.31
CA ARG A 176 -4.59 13.52 18.75
C ARG A 176 -5.40 14.02 17.56
N ILE A 177 -6.67 13.66 17.52
CA ILE A 177 -7.58 14.08 16.45
C ILE A 177 -8.75 14.89 17.03
N GLU A 178 -9.25 15.83 16.22
CA GLU A 178 -10.42 16.63 16.56
C GLU A 178 -11.47 16.55 15.44
N SER A 179 -12.73 16.74 15.78
CA SER A 179 -13.83 16.58 14.82
C SER A 179 -13.75 17.52 13.61
N ASP A 180 -13.19 18.71 13.77
CA ASP A 180 -12.98 19.67 12.67
C ASP A 180 -11.83 19.25 11.75
N GLN A 181 -10.76 18.66 12.30
CA GLN A 181 -9.66 18.06 11.53
C GLN A 181 -10.17 16.88 10.69
N VAL A 182 -11.00 16.00 11.28
CA VAL A 182 -11.66 14.91 10.55
C VAL A 182 -12.53 15.45 9.40
N ARG A 183 -13.34 16.49 9.67
CA ARG A 183 -14.15 17.14 8.63
C ARG A 183 -13.30 17.79 7.53
N ALA A 184 -12.19 18.42 7.90
CA ALA A 184 -11.27 19.05 6.95
C ALA A 184 -10.58 17.99 6.07
N CYS A 185 -10.07 16.89 6.66
CA CYS A 185 -9.48 15.77 5.96
C CYS A 185 -10.48 15.15 4.95
N ARG A 186 -11.71 14.87 5.38
CA ARG A 186 -12.77 14.34 4.49
C ARG A 186 -13.07 15.26 3.31
N ARG A 187 -13.20 16.58 3.54
CA ARG A 187 -13.43 17.55 2.46
C ARG A 187 -12.27 17.59 1.47
N PHE A 188 -11.03 17.57 2.00
CA PHE A 188 -9.83 17.53 1.17
C PHE A 188 -9.79 16.27 0.30
N VAL A 189 -9.97 15.09 0.89
CA VAL A 189 -9.97 13.81 0.17
C VAL A 189 -11.03 13.82 -0.93
N LYS A 190 -12.29 14.20 -0.61
CA LYS A 190 -13.37 14.27 -1.60
C LYS A 190 -13.02 15.15 -2.80
N ALA A 191 -12.48 16.35 -2.56
CA ALA A 191 -12.10 17.27 -3.62
C ALA A 191 -10.94 16.69 -4.46
N PHE A 192 -9.98 16.04 -3.79
CA PHE A 192 -8.78 15.52 -4.43
C PHE A 192 -9.07 14.32 -5.35
N ILE A 193 -9.99 13.42 -4.94
CA ILE A 193 -10.33 12.22 -5.71
C ILE A 193 -11.43 12.46 -6.77
N ALA A 194 -12.13 13.58 -6.74
CA ALA A 194 -13.27 13.85 -7.62
C ALA A 194 -12.96 13.70 -9.12
N PRO A 195 -11.81 14.16 -9.65
CA PRO A 195 -11.49 13.97 -11.06
C PRO A 195 -11.37 12.49 -11.46
N VAL A 196 -10.63 11.70 -10.67
CA VAL A 196 -10.45 10.27 -10.95
C VAL A 196 -11.73 9.48 -10.71
N ALA A 197 -12.58 9.91 -9.78
CA ALA A 197 -13.88 9.27 -9.55
C ALA A 197 -14.78 9.33 -10.79
N ARG A 198 -14.73 10.43 -11.54
CA ARG A 198 -15.44 10.52 -12.82
C ARG A 198 -14.86 9.54 -13.85
N GLU A 199 -13.54 9.49 -13.99
CA GLU A 199 -12.86 8.59 -14.91
C GLU A 199 -13.15 7.10 -14.62
N VAL A 200 -13.19 6.71 -13.34
CA VAL A 200 -13.53 5.34 -12.90
C VAL A 200 -14.98 5.00 -13.24
N ARG A 201 -15.93 5.90 -12.90
CA ARG A 201 -17.36 5.68 -13.18
C ARG A 201 -17.66 5.58 -14.67
N GLU A 202 -17.00 6.38 -15.52
CA GLU A 202 -17.17 6.32 -16.97
C GLU A 202 -16.73 4.97 -17.56
N ARG A 203 -15.73 4.31 -16.94
CA ARG A 203 -15.24 2.99 -17.38
C ARG A 203 -16.03 1.83 -16.78
N GLY A 204 -16.56 2.01 -15.58
CA GLY A 204 -17.22 0.97 -14.82
C GLY A 204 -16.26 -0.15 -14.37
N PHE A 205 -16.74 -1.00 -13.49
CA PHE A 205 -16.07 -2.23 -13.02
C PHE A 205 -17.11 -3.18 -12.42
N ASP A 206 -16.82 -4.48 -12.41
CA ASP A 206 -17.68 -5.52 -11.83
C ASP A 206 -17.20 -5.92 -10.42
N VAL A 207 -15.90 -5.81 -10.17
CA VAL A 207 -15.24 -6.18 -8.91
C VAL A 207 -14.31 -5.07 -8.47
N ALA A 208 -14.35 -4.71 -7.18
CA ALA A 208 -13.37 -3.84 -6.55
C ALA A 208 -12.41 -4.66 -5.71
N ILE A 209 -11.10 -4.45 -5.90
CA ILE A 209 -10.01 -5.12 -5.19
C ILE A 209 -9.23 -4.08 -4.41
N GLY A 210 -8.95 -4.37 -3.14
CA GLY A 210 -8.14 -3.52 -2.29
C GLY A 210 -6.86 -4.19 -1.85
N CYS A 211 -5.76 -3.47 -1.98
CA CYS A 211 -4.42 -3.93 -1.63
C CYS A 211 -3.79 -3.10 -0.52
N SER A 212 -2.68 -3.59 -0.03
CA SER A 212 -1.79 -2.98 0.96
C SER A 212 -2.31 -2.91 2.39
N GLY A 213 -1.34 -2.80 3.30
CA GLY A 213 -1.57 -3.01 4.71
C GLY A 213 -2.56 -2.06 5.38
N THR A 214 -2.94 -0.92 4.76
CA THR A 214 -4.03 -0.07 5.26
C THR A 214 -5.38 -0.74 5.06
N ILE A 215 -5.63 -1.24 3.84
CA ILE A 215 -6.90 -1.89 3.50
C ILE A 215 -6.98 -3.26 4.18
N GLU A 216 -5.89 -4.03 4.19
CA GLU A 216 -5.78 -5.31 4.89
C GLU A 216 -6.15 -5.17 6.37
N ASN A 217 -5.56 -4.17 7.06
CA ASN A 217 -5.82 -3.97 8.48
C ASN A 217 -7.27 -3.54 8.75
N LEU A 218 -7.83 -2.64 7.95
CA LEU A 218 -9.24 -2.25 8.07
C LEU A 218 -10.19 -3.44 7.84
N ALA A 219 -9.87 -4.33 6.91
CA ALA A 219 -10.67 -5.52 6.65
C ALA A 219 -10.62 -6.53 7.81
N LEU A 220 -9.43 -6.77 8.39
CA LEU A 220 -9.28 -7.63 9.58
C LEU A 220 -10.06 -7.09 10.79
N MET A 221 -9.97 -5.77 11.03
CA MET A 221 -10.73 -5.11 12.09
C MET A 221 -12.24 -5.21 11.88
N ALA A 222 -12.71 -5.04 10.64
CA ALA A 222 -14.12 -5.16 10.29
C ALA A 222 -14.63 -6.59 10.45
N ALA A 223 -13.84 -7.60 10.06
CA ALA A 223 -14.16 -9.00 10.22
C ALA A 223 -14.26 -9.42 11.70
N ASP A 224 -13.30 -8.99 12.53
CA ASP A 224 -13.35 -9.24 13.99
C ASP A 224 -14.59 -8.61 14.62
N ARG A 225 -14.92 -7.36 14.26
CA ARG A 225 -16.09 -6.64 14.77
C ARG A 225 -17.41 -7.30 14.39
N SER A 226 -17.47 -7.96 13.24
CA SER A 226 -18.65 -8.72 12.80
C SER A 226 -18.81 -10.09 13.48
N GLY A 227 -17.89 -10.46 14.39
CA GLY A 227 -17.87 -11.75 15.07
C GLY A 227 -17.29 -12.90 14.22
N ASN A 228 -16.70 -12.58 13.07
CA ASN A 228 -16.09 -13.56 12.16
C ASN A 228 -14.60 -13.23 11.91
N PRO A 229 -13.73 -13.39 12.94
CA PRO A 229 -12.32 -13.04 12.82
C PRO A 229 -11.62 -13.86 11.74
N ALA A 230 -11.01 -13.17 10.77
CA ALA A 230 -10.27 -13.81 9.69
C ALA A 230 -8.82 -14.08 10.10
N ARG A 231 -8.26 -15.20 9.63
CA ARG A 231 -6.85 -15.56 9.83
C ARG A 231 -5.95 -15.08 8.70
N THR A 232 -6.53 -14.87 7.53
CA THR A 232 -5.85 -14.38 6.32
C THR A 232 -6.62 -13.22 5.75
N VAL A 233 -5.96 -12.38 4.97
CA VAL A 233 -6.59 -11.22 4.30
C VAL A 233 -7.07 -11.55 2.90
N ASP A 234 -6.48 -12.57 2.25
CA ASP A 234 -6.83 -12.92 0.87
C ASP A 234 -8.31 -13.27 0.70
N ASN A 235 -8.92 -12.61 -0.26
CA ASN A 235 -10.35 -12.74 -0.60
C ASN A 235 -11.30 -12.35 0.55
N LEU A 236 -10.81 -11.66 1.57
CA LEU A 236 -11.65 -11.12 2.63
C LEU A 236 -12.53 -9.99 2.07
N ALA A 237 -13.83 -10.09 2.25
CA ALA A 237 -14.76 -9.06 1.83
C ALA A 237 -14.87 -7.94 2.87
N LEU A 238 -14.75 -6.70 2.40
CA LEU A 238 -14.99 -5.49 3.21
C LEU A 238 -16.16 -4.71 2.62
N THR A 239 -17.31 -4.77 3.25
CA THR A 239 -18.48 -4.01 2.81
C THR A 239 -18.36 -2.53 3.17
N ARG A 240 -18.97 -1.66 2.35
CA ARG A 240 -19.05 -0.21 2.61
C ARG A 240 -19.70 0.12 3.96
N GLY A 241 -20.69 -0.67 4.37
CA GLY A 241 -21.34 -0.54 5.67
C GLY A 241 -20.37 -0.77 6.82
N ALA A 242 -19.73 -1.95 6.85
CA ALA A 242 -18.75 -2.31 7.88
C ALA A 242 -17.58 -1.32 7.94
N LEU A 243 -17.07 -0.88 6.78
CA LEU A 243 -16.05 0.16 6.70
C LEU A 243 -16.52 1.50 7.28
N SER A 244 -17.77 1.90 7.00
CA SER A 244 -18.33 3.17 7.52
C SER A 244 -18.44 3.14 9.04
N ASP A 245 -18.98 2.06 9.61
CA ASP A 245 -19.13 1.89 11.06
C ASP A 245 -17.76 1.85 11.76
N LEU A 246 -16.79 1.14 11.16
CA LEU A 246 -15.43 1.08 11.66
C LEU A 246 -14.74 2.46 11.61
N ALA A 247 -14.88 3.19 10.50
CA ALA A 247 -14.29 4.51 10.35
C ALA A 247 -14.91 5.54 11.32
N ASP A 248 -16.19 5.43 11.62
CA ASP A 248 -16.85 6.28 12.61
C ASP A 248 -16.35 5.95 14.04
N ASP A 249 -16.16 4.67 14.38
CA ASP A 249 -15.56 4.26 15.65
C ASP A 249 -14.11 4.77 15.77
N ILE A 250 -13.25 4.54 14.77
CA ILE A 250 -11.86 5.01 14.78
C ILE A 250 -11.79 6.53 14.94
N THR A 251 -12.63 7.28 14.24
CA THR A 251 -12.63 8.75 14.29
C THR A 251 -13.29 9.34 15.55
N SER A 252 -14.00 8.53 16.33
CA SER A 252 -14.54 8.93 17.64
C SER A 252 -13.50 8.83 18.76
N ARG A 253 -12.44 8.07 18.58
CA ARG A 253 -11.35 7.84 19.55
C ARG A 253 -10.28 8.92 19.37
N LEU A 254 -10.36 9.97 20.19
CA LEU A 254 -9.62 11.21 19.95
C LEU A 254 -8.12 11.06 20.24
N GLU A 255 -7.76 10.29 21.27
CA GLU A 255 -6.36 10.08 21.65
C GLU A 255 -5.78 8.81 20.98
N PRO A 256 -4.46 8.77 20.69
CA PRO A 256 -3.80 7.55 20.20
C PRO A 256 -4.04 6.35 21.13
N ASP A 257 -3.96 6.56 22.43
CA ASP A 257 -4.13 5.50 23.44
C ASP A 257 -5.53 4.88 23.40
N ASP A 258 -6.58 5.66 23.08
CA ASP A 258 -7.93 5.13 22.89
C ASP A 258 -8.04 4.16 21.71
N ARG A 259 -7.10 4.23 20.77
CA ARG A 259 -7.08 3.39 19.57
C ARG A 259 -6.24 2.12 19.71
N VAL A 260 -5.28 2.10 20.65
CA VAL A 260 -4.41 0.92 20.87
C VAL A 260 -5.21 -0.34 21.19
N ASP A 261 -6.35 -0.19 21.89
CA ASP A 261 -7.20 -1.31 22.31
C ASP A 261 -8.19 -1.77 21.22
N ILE A 262 -8.15 -1.18 20.03
CA ILE A 262 -8.98 -1.68 18.92
C ILE A 262 -8.42 -3.03 18.48
N ARG A 263 -9.24 -4.06 18.59
CA ARG A 263 -8.85 -5.42 18.21
C ARG A 263 -8.44 -5.48 16.73
N CYS A 264 -7.42 -6.26 16.45
CA CYS A 264 -6.82 -6.44 15.13
C CYS A 264 -6.18 -5.18 14.52
N LEU A 265 -6.11 -4.05 15.23
CA LEU A 265 -5.32 -2.90 14.79
C LEU A 265 -3.83 -3.23 14.94
N ASP A 266 -3.08 -3.11 13.85
CA ASP A 266 -1.61 -3.20 13.86
C ASP A 266 -1.04 -2.06 14.74
N PRO A 267 -0.28 -2.36 15.81
CA PRO A 267 0.29 -1.33 16.70
C PRO A 267 1.14 -0.27 15.96
N HIS A 268 1.74 -0.64 14.84
CA HIS A 268 2.52 0.29 14.01
C HIS A 268 1.66 1.22 13.15
N ARG A 269 0.32 1.10 13.22
CA ARG A 269 -0.64 1.88 12.42
C ARG A 269 -1.57 2.78 13.24
N VAL A 270 -1.47 2.77 14.56
CA VAL A 270 -2.34 3.52 15.48
C VAL A 270 -2.44 5.01 15.11
N ASP A 271 -1.34 5.61 14.70
CA ASP A 271 -1.27 7.02 14.30
C ASP A 271 -1.83 7.29 12.89
N VAL A 272 -1.71 6.34 11.97
CA VAL A 272 -2.06 6.54 10.55
C VAL A 272 -3.40 5.94 10.13
N ILE A 273 -4.00 5.07 10.96
CA ILE A 273 -5.23 4.35 10.60
C ILE A 273 -6.43 5.29 10.41
N VAL A 274 -6.48 6.40 11.15
CA VAL A 274 -7.53 7.43 11.04
C VAL A 274 -7.59 7.98 9.62
N ALA A 275 -6.44 8.42 9.10
CA ALA A 275 -6.34 8.93 7.74
C ALA A 275 -6.63 7.86 6.69
N GLY A 276 -6.14 6.63 6.92
CA GLY A 276 -6.41 5.49 6.05
C GLY A 276 -7.90 5.14 5.96
N ALA A 277 -8.59 5.08 7.10
CA ALA A 277 -10.03 4.80 7.17
C ALA A 277 -10.87 5.89 6.47
N ILE A 278 -10.52 7.16 6.69
CA ILE A 278 -11.18 8.28 5.99
C ILE A 278 -10.98 8.16 4.48
N LEU A 279 -9.73 7.93 4.04
CA LEU A 279 -9.41 7.86 2.62
C LEU A 279 -10.15 6.72 1.94
N LEU A 280 -10.08 5.50 2.48
CA LEU A 280 -10.78 4.33 1.90
C LEU A 280 -12.29 4.55 1.86
N ARG A 281 -12.89 5.06 2.94
CA ARG A 281 -14.33 5.35 2.98
C ARG A 281 -14.77 6.35 1.91
N GLU A 282 -14.00 7.42 1.71
CA GLU A 282 -14.35 8.41 0.69
C GLU A 282 -14.11 7.90 -0.74
N LEU A 283 -13.10 7.03 -0.96
CA LEU A 283 -12.91 6.31 -2.22
C LEU A 283 -14.09 5.37 -2.51
N CYS A 284 -14.51 4.54 -1.54
CA CYS A 284 -15.66 3.65 -1.72
C CYS A 284 -16.94 4.41 -2.05
N LYS A 285 -17.17 5.58 -1.41
CA LYS A 285 -18.30 6.44 -1.74
C LYS A 285 -18.20 7.06 -3.12
N ALA A 286 -17.03 7.57 -3.50
CA ALA A 286 -16.84 8.28 -4.76
C ALA A 286 -16.91 7.36 -5.98
N PHE A 287 -16.49 6.10 -5.84
CA PHE A 287 -16.50 5.09 -6.91
C PHE A 287 -17.75 4.19 -6.88
N ASP A 288 -18.65 4.40 -5.92
CA ASP A 288 -19.84 3.59 -5.65
C ASP A 288 -19.53 2.10 -5.38
N ILE A 289 -18.45 1.84 -4.65
CA ILE A 289 -18.07 0.49 -4.22
C ILE A 289 -18.99 0.07 -3.06
N LEU A 290 -19.71 -1.03 -3.23
CA LEU A 290 -20.53 -1.62 -2.18
C LEU A 290 -19.75 -2.62 -1.34
N GLU A 291 -18.86 -3.35 -1.98
CA GLU A 291 -17.98 -4.34 -1.38
C GLU A 291 -16.63 -4.32 -2.08
N LEU A 292 -15.57 -4.49 -1.32
CA LEU A 292 -14.20 -4.56 -1.78
C LEU A 292 -13.61 -5.90 -1.32
N VAL A 293 -12.99 -6.62 -2.26
CA VAL A 293 -12.28 -7.87 -2.00
C VAL A 293 -10.81 -7.55 -1.72
N VAL A 294 -10.27 -8.04 -0.62
CA VAL A 294 -8.88 -7.78 -0.24
C VAL A 294 -7.94 -8.75 -0.95
N SER A 295 -6.86 -8.22 -1.49
CA SER A 295 -5.74 -8.97 -2.04
C SER A 295 -4.52 -8.79 -1.16
N ALA A 296 -3.86 -9.90 -0.79
CA ALA A 296 -2.52 -9.87 -0.17
C ALA A 296 -1.42 -9.59 -1.20
N GLY A 297 -1.69 -9.85 -2.48
CA GLY A 297 -0.78 -9.51 -3.58
C GLY A 297 -0.87 -8.02 -3.94
N ALA A 298 0.30 -7.39 -4.11
CA ALA A 298 0.43 -5.98 -4.50
C ALA A 298 1.72 -5.77 -5.30
N LEU A 299 2.47 -4.68 -5.03
CA LEU A 299 3.66 -4.28 -5.81
C LEU A 299 4.72 -5.39 -5.92
N ARG A 300 5.05 -6.07 -4.83
CA ARG A 300 6.12 -7.09 -4.80
C ARG A 300 5.78 -8.31 -5.65
N GLU A 301 4.56 -8.80 -5.50
CA GLU A 301 4.05 -9.91 -6.30
C GLU A 301 4.01 -9.52 -7.79
N GLY A 302 3.61 -8.28 -8.08
CA GLY A 302 3.65 -7.73 -9.45
C GLY A 302 5.07 -7.66 -10.02
N VAL A 303 6.06 -7.29 -9.23
CA VAL A 303 7.48 -7.31 -9.66
C VAL A 303 7.93 -8.72 -9.99
N VAL A 304 7.50 -9.74 -9.24
CA VAL A 304 7.83 -11.14 -9.53
C VAL A 304 7.13 -11.64 -10.80
N LEU A 305 5.85 -11.27 -10.99
CA LEU A 305 5.04 -11.69 -12.14
C LEU A 305 5.41 -11.00 -13.45
N ASP A 306 6.10 -9.87 -13.38
CA ASP A 306 6.55 -9.10 -14.56
C ASP A 306 7.88 -9.63 -15.15
N ARG A 307 8.46 -10.68 -14.60
CA ARG A 307 9.75 -11.30 -15.01
C ARG A 307 9.56 -12.62 -15.73
#